data_c4816933692ca8ea85236ea3f3aabe49
#
_entry.id   c4816933692ca8ea85236ea3f3aabe49
#
_cell.length_a   1.000
_cell.length_b   1.000
_cell.length_c   1.000
_cell.angle_alpha   90.00
_cell.angle_beta   90.00
_cell.angle_gamma   90.00
#
_symmetry.space_group_name_H-M   'P 1'
#
loop_
_entity.id
_entity.type
_entity.pdbx_description
1 polymer ?
#
loop_
_entity_poly.entity_id
_entity_poly.type
_entity_poly.pdbx_seq_one_letter_code
_entity_poly.pdbx_strand_id
1 'polypeptide(L)'
;MAVKLAKPKNFRQTPDILDSDFENTLFNLGVKKEFCIAASGGPDSLCLILLANKFAIKNKYKMSVLTVDHQLRKDSSEEAIWLNKILKGMKVKHYILKWNGKKPKSNVMEAARLKRYELMTDKCLKLNIQYLLTAHHLDDQIENFFMRLVRGSGLKGLSSMSKSVKMNGIKVTRPLLEYQKKSLIKVLANNNQKYIQDPSNDDSKYDRIRYRKLIGGLIDEGLNKKRLNKLILNLNQVDDAINYSTINSIDRTISQNKYGHIIIDRKFFLKLPKELQFRVLLFVLNNNESKKKRIKSESILILIDILNSPDIKRHTLNKNLFINKKHNILVVREVGRIKFKEPIKKKNFIWKDIYKIN
;
A
#
# COMPACT_ATOMS: atom_id res chain seq x y z
N MET A 1 31.08 -13.03 3.68
CA MET A 1 30.40 -13.90 4.68
C MET A 1 29.38 -14.75 3.96
N ALA A 2 29.16 -15.99 4.35
CA ALA A 2 28.19 -16.85 3.69
C ALA A 2 26.75 -16.41 4.04
N VAL A 3 25.85 -16.45 3.09
CA VAL A 3 24.42 -16.17 3.28
C VAL A 3 23.84 -17.07 4.37
N LYS A 4 23.27 -16.49 5.43
CA LYS A 4 22.69 -17.25 6.53
C LYS A 4 21.37 -17.90 6.08
N LEU A 5 21.43 -19.21 5.86
CA LEU A 5 20.27 -19.99 5.45
C LEU A 5 19.62 -20.70 6.63
N ALA A 6 18.29 -20.72 6.66
CA ALA A 6 17.51 -21.49 7.62
C ALA A 6 16.75 -22.64 6.94
N LYS A 7 16.62 -23.74 7.68
CA LYS A 7 15.70 -24.83 7.31
C LYS A 7 14.31 -24.50 7.85
N PRO A 8 13.24 -24.74 7.09
CA PRO A 8 11.89 -24.51 7.57
C PRO A 8 11.50 -25.48 8.69
N LYS A 9 10.80 -24.96 9.70
CA LYS A 9 10.23 -25.78 10.78
C LYS A 9 8.92 -26.44 10.28
N ASN A 10 8.71 -27.68 10.65
CA ASN A 10 7.45 -28.38 10.35
C ASN A 10 6.40 -28.05 11.41
N PHE A 11 5.25 -27.54 10.98
CA PHE A 11 4.12 -27.18 11.83
C PHE A 11 2.93 -28.11 11.53
N ARG A 12 2.92 -29.32 12.11
CA ARG A 12 1.92 -30.38 11.82
C ARG A 12 0.46 -29.92 11.96
N GLN A 13 0.15 -29.10 12.98
CA GLN A 13 -1.21 -28.62 13.26
C GLN A 13 -1.61 -27.36 12.46
N THR A 14 -0.76 -26.83 11.60
CA THR A 14 -1.06 -25.62 10.83
C THR A 14 -1.78 -25.98 9.52
N PRO A 15 -2.86 -25.29 9.14
CA PRO A 15 -3.53 -25.52 7.87
C PRO A 15 -2.59 -25.37 6.69
N ASP A 16 -2.74 -26.25 5.70
CA ASP A 16 -2.04 -26.13 4.43
C ASP A 16 -2.64 -25.00 3.59
N ILE A 17 -1.82 -24.43 2.72
CA ILE A 17 -2.30 -23.57 1.64
C ILE A 17 -2.58 -24.51 0.47
N LEU A 18 -3.85 -24.70 0.15
CA LEU A 18 -4.23 -25.51 -1.00
C LEU A 18 -3.90 -24.77 -2.28
N ASP A 19 -3.32 -25.47 -3.26
CA ASP A 19 -2.97 -24.88 -4.55
C ASP A 19 -4.23 -24.29 -5.25
N SER A 20 -5.41 -24.94 -5.09
CA SER A 20 -6.70 -24.45 -5.61
C SER A 20 -7.14 -23.14 -5.00
N ASP A 21 -7.00 -22.96 -3.68
CA ASP A 21 -7.41 -21.74 -2.99
C ASP A 21 -6.52 -20.57 -3.37
N PHE A 22 -5.21 -20.81 -3.51
CA PHE A 22 -4.26 -19.82 -3.97
C PHE A 22 -4.53 -19.43 -5.43
N GLU A 23 -4.83 -20.39 -6.30
CA GLU A 23 -5.21 -20.18 -7.69
C GLU A 23 -6.48 -19.31 -7.80
N ASN A 24 -7.54 -19.66 -7.06
CA ASN A 24 -8.78 -18.88 -6.98
C ASN A 24 -8.51 -17.45 -6.49
N THR A 25 -7.61 -17.29 -5.53
CA THR A 25 -7.19 -15.97 -5.03
C THR A 25 -6.54 -15.14 -6.14
N LEU A 26 -5.66 -15.72 -6.95
CA LEU A 26 -5.03 -15.01 -8.07
C LEU A 26 -6.04 -14.63 -9.17
N PHE A 27 -6.98 -15.50 -9.51
CA PHE A 27 -8.05 -15.20 -10.46
C PHE A 27 -8.95 -14.07 -9.94
N ASN A 28 -9.37 -14.12 -8.67
CA ASN A 28 -10.18 -13.07 -8.05
C ASN A 28 -9.45 -11.71 -7.97
N LEU A 29 -8.13 -11.72 -7.85
CA LEU A 29 -7.29 -10.53 -7.93
C LEU A 29 -7.10 -10.04 -9.38
N GLY A 30 -7.60 -10.80 -10.36
CA GLY A 30 -7.55 -10.49 -11.78
C GLY A 30 -6.16 -10.65 -12.40
N VAL A 31 -5.27 -11.45 -11.78
CA VAL A 31 -3.93 -11.73 -12.33
C VAL A 31 -4.07 -12.44 -13.68
N LYS A 32 -3.42 -11.89 -14.69
CA LYS A 32 -3.50 -12.38 -16.06
C LYS A 32 -2.13 -12.93 -16.52
N LYS A 33 -2.09 -13.40 -17.73
CA LYS A 33 -1.02 -14.13 -18.43
C LYS A 33 0.44 -13.84 -18.05
N GLU A 34 0.75 -12.62 -17.63
CA GLU A 34 2.11 -12.23 -17.24
C GLU A 34 2.09 -11.41 -15.95
N PHE A 35 2.98 -11.73 -15.01
CA PHE A 35 3.08 -11.02 -13.71
C PHE A 35 4.50 -11.07 -13.15
N CYS A 36 4.81 -10.10 -12.30
CA CYS A 36 6.05 -10.06 -11.54
C CYS A 36 5.82 -10.40 -10.06
N ILE A 37 6.85 -10.94 -9.40
CA ILE A 37 6.87 -11.15 -7.96
C ILE A 37 8.00 -10.33 -7.35
N ALA A 38 7.68 -9.57 -6.28
CA ALA A 38 8.67 -8.91 -5.45
C ALA A 38 9.27 -9.91 -4.46
N ALA A 39 10.57 -10.15 -4.53
CA ALA A 39 11.24 -11.13 -3.68
C ALA A 39 12.48 -10.58 -2.99
N SER A 40 12.70 -11.03 -1.75
CA SER A 40 13.90 -10.74 -0.94
C SER A 40 14.70 -12.02 -0.61
N GLY A 41 14.22 -13.20 -1.01
CA GLY A 41 14.82 -14.49 -0.61
C GLY A 41 14.40 -14.97 0.80
N GLY A 42 13.66 -14.15 1.55
CA GLY A 42 13.08 -14.56 2.83
C GLY A 42 11.91 -15.55 2.66
N PRO A 43 11.45 -16.16 3.77
CA PRO A 43 10.50 -17.26 3.73
C PRO A 43 9.17 -16.89 3.03
N ASP A 44 8.65 -15.70 3.29
CA ASP A 44 7.35 -15.28 2.78
C ASP A 44 7.40 -15.12 1.26
N SER A 45 8.47 -14.49 0.73
CA SER A 45 8.65 -14.31 -0.71
C SER A 45 8.94 -15.61 -1.45
N LEU A 46 9.66 -16.54 -0.84
CA LEU A 46 9.91 -17.86 -1.43
C LEU A 46 8.65 -18.72 -1.46
N CYS A 47 7.83 -18.68 -0.40
CA CYS A 47 6.53 -19.33 -0.42
C CYS A 47 5.66 -18.81 -1.58
N LEU A 48 5.59 -17.48 -1.74
CA LEU A 48 4.86 -16.88 -2.87
C LEU A 48 5.39 -17.35 -4.22
N ILE A 49 6.71 -17.42 -4.38
CA ILE A 49 7.35 -17.90 -5.62
C ILE A 49 6.95 -19.36 -5.91
N LEU A 50 7.01 -20.24 -4.91
CA LEU A 50 6.67 -21.65 -5.10
C LEU A 50 5.21 -21.84 -5.53
N LEU A 51 4.27 -21.21 -4.83
CA LEU A 51 2.84 -21.28 -5.16
C LEU A 51 2.54 -20.65 -6.52
N ALA A 52 3.10 -19.48 -6.79
CA ALA A 52 2.87 -18.79 -8.05
C ALA A 52 3.55 -19.47 -9.24
N ASN A 53 4.66 -20.18 -9.03
CA ASN A 53 5.30 -20.97 -10.10
C ASN A 53 4.42 -22.18 -10.50
N LYS A 54 3.85 -22.90 -9.52
CA LYS A 54 2.89 -23.97 -9.80
C LYS A 54 1.68 -23.45 -10.60
N PHE A 55 1.12 -22.31 -10.14
CA PHE A 55 0.03 -21.64 -10.83
C PHE A 55 0.41 -21.26 -12.27
N ALA A 56 1.58 -20.65 -12.46
CA ALA A 56 2.06 -20.20 -13.78
C ALA A 56 2.25 -21.38 -14.75
N ILE A 57 2.84 -22.49 -14.28
CA ILE A 57 3.04 -23.70 -15.10
C ILE A 57 1.69 -24.30 -15.51
N LYS A 58 0.77 -24.49 -14.54
CA LYS A 58 -0.55 -25.07 -14.77
C LYS A 58 -1.36 -24.26 -15.78
N ASN A 59 -1.31 -22.92 -15.69
CA ASN A 59 -2.13 -22.03 -16.53
C ASN A 59 -1.40 -21.50 -17.74
N LYS A 60 -0.16 -21.94 -18.02
CA LYS A 60 0.71 -21.45 -19.12
C LYS A 60 0.92 -19.94 -19.06
N TYR A 61 1.09 -19.39 -17.84
CA TYR A 61 1.37 -17.98 -17.59
C TYR A 61 2.87 -17.76 -17.48
N LYS A 62 3.32 -16.53 -17.72
CA LYS A 62 4.72 -16.14 -17.57
C LYS A 62 4.91 -15.39 -16.25
N MET A 63 5.87 -15.87 -15.47
CA MET A 63 6.27 -15.28 -14.19
C MET A 63 7.68 -14.76 -14.26
N SER A 64 7.93 -13.57 -13.71
CA SER A 64 9.26 -13.01 -13.50
C SER A 64 9.42 -12.58 -12.05
N VAL A 65 10.64 -12.66 -11.52
CA VAL A 65 10.94 -12.26 -10.14
C VAL A 65 11.80 -11.00 -10.13
N LEU A 66 11.46 -10.06 -9.30
CA LEU A 66 12.18 -8.79 -9.09
C LEU A 66 12.75 -8.74 -7.68
N THR A 67 14.05 -8.56 -7.56
CA THR A 67 14.74 -8.30 -6.28
C THR A 67 15.37 -6.92 -6.32
N VAL A 68 15.18 -6.13 -5.27
CA VAL A 68 15.87 -4.84 -5.12
C VAL A 68 17.04 -4.99 -4.17
N ASP A 69 18.24 -4.82 -4.71
CA ASP A 69 19.44 -4.67 -3.92
C ASP A 69 19.58 -3.21 -3.49
N HIS A 70 19.27 -2.96 -2.22
CA HIS A 70 19.37 -1.62 -1.63
C HIS A 70 20.81 -1.17 -1.35
N GLN A 71 21.77 -2.10 -1.39
CA GLN A 71 23.18 -1.84 -1.07
C GLN A 71 23.35 -1.19 0.31
N LEU A 72 22.48 -1.55 1.26
CA LEU A 72 22.54 -1.07 2.64
C LEU A 72 23.34 -2.00 3.55
N ARG A 73 23.52 -3.25 3.15
CA ARG A 73 24.31 -4.29 3.84
C ARG A 73 25.26 -4.94 2.86
N LYS A 74 26.41 -5.39 3.35
CA LYS A 74 27.43 -6.07 2.52
C LYS A 74 26.89 -7.36 1.89
N ASP A 75 26.01 -8.08 2.60
CA ASP A 75 25.52 -9.41 2.21
C ASP A 75 24.33 -9.33 1.21
N SER A 76 23.77 -8.13 0.95
CA SER A 76 22.56 -8.00 0.11
C SER A 76 22.74 -8.50 -1.33
N SER A 77 23.95 -8.33 -1.88
CA SER A 77 24.27 -8.82 -3.23
C SER A 77 24.41 -10.34 -3.27
N GLU A 78 24.99 -10.96 -2.22
CA GLU A 78 25.09 -12.42 -2.11
C GLU A 78 23.74 -13.08 -1.95
N GLU A 79 22.83 -12.47 -1.18
CA GLU A 79 21.44 -12.89 -1.03
C GLU A 79 20.72 -12.92 -2.39
N ALA A 80 20.88 -11.87 -3.22
CA ALA A 80 20.31 -11.79 -4.55
C ALA A 80 20.88 -12.84 -5.50
N ILE A 81 22.18 -13.12 -5.41
CA ILE A 81 22.86 -14.18 -6.21
C ILE A 81 22.34 -15.57 -5.80
N TRP A 82 22.18 -15.82 -4.49
CA TRP A 82 21.65 -17.08 -4.00
C TRP A 82 20.23 -17.32 -4.51
N LEU A 83 19.35 -16.32 -4.43
CA LEU A 83 17.99 -16.41 -4.96
C LEU A 83 18.01 -16.66 -6.48
N ASN A 84 18.92 -16.03 -7.21
CA ASN A 84 19.07 -16.23 -8.65
C ASN A 84 19.40 -17.69 -9.01
N LYS A 85 20.21 -18.39 -8.20
CA LYS A 85 20.52 -19.83 -8.41
C LYS A 85 19.25 -20.69 -8.29
N ILE A 86 18.40 -20.43 -7.29
CA ILE A 86 17.13 -21.13 -7.11
C ILE A 86 16.20 -20.90 -8.30
N LEU A 87 16.03 -19.63 -8.70
CA LEU A 87 15.14 -19.26 -9.80
C LEU A 87 15.59 -19.80 -11.16
N LYS A 88 16.91 -19.90 -11.40
CA LYS A 88 17.46 -20.60 -12.57
C LYS A 88 17.05 -22.07 -12.60
N GLY A 89 17.10 -22.78 -11.47
CA GLY A 89 16.62 -24.15 -11.34
C GLY A 89 15.12 -24.30 -11.66
N MET A 90 14.33 -23.29 -11.37
CA MET A 90 12.88 -23.23 -11.70
C MET A 90 12.60 -22.71 -13.11
N LYS A 91 13.61 -22.36 -13.92
CA LYS A 91 13.51 -21.71 -15.24
C LYS A 91 12.73 -20.39 -15.21
N VAL A 92 12.80 -19.63 -14.10
CA VAL A 92 12.12 -18.35 -13.89
C VAL A 92 13.08 -17.19 -14.15
N LYS A 93 12.64 -16.19 -14.91
CA LYS A 93 13.42 -14.97 -15.16
C LYS A 93 13.55 -14.15 -13.88
N HIS A 94 14.78 -13.75 -13.55
CA HIS A 94 15.09 -12.97 -12.38
C HIS A 94 15.77 -11.66 -12.78
N TYR A 95 15.30 -10.54 -12.22
CA TYR A 95 15.87 -9.20 -12.41
C TYR A 95 16.31 -8.64 -11.05
N ILE A 96 17.60 -8.35 -10.92
CA ILE A 96 18.18 -7.70 -9.75
C ILE A 96 18.28 -6.20 -10.04
N LEU A 97 17.50 -5.40 -9.29
CA LEU A 97 17.40 -3.95 -9.44
C LEU A 97 18.25 -3.30 -8.37
N LYS A 98 19.21 -2.48 -8.75
CA LYS A 98 20.11 -1.81 -7.82
C LYS A 98 19.60 -0.40 -7.48
N TRP A 99 19.61 -0.04 -6.19
CA TRP A 99 19.36 1.32 -5.76
C TRP A 99 20.65 2.14 -5.87
N ASN A 100 20.83 2.80 -7.02
CA ASN A 100 21.93 3.71 -7.26
C ASN A 100 21.62 5.11 -6.70
N GLY A 101 22.67 5.87 -6.28
CA GLY A 101 22.58 7.25 -5.83
C GLY A 101 22.67 7.44 -4.31
N LYS A 102 22.62 8.71 -3.86
CA LYS A 102 22.75 9.08 -2.45
C LYS A 102 21.56 8.56 -1.64
N LYS A 103 21.87 7.93 -0.51
CA LYS A 103 20.87 7.44 0.46
C LYS A 103 20.60 8.51 1.50
N PRO A 104 19.35 8.69 1.94
CA PRO A 104 19.02 9.70 2.94
C PRO A 104 19.67 9.34 4.29
N LYS A 105 20.03 10.36 5.07
CA LYS A 105 20.60 10.19 6.41
C LYS A 105 19.53 9.89 7.48
N SER A 106 18.26 10.24 7.20
CA SER A 106 17.11 10.02 8.10
C SER A 106 16.00 9.29 7.37
N ASN A 107 15.14 8.58 8.09
CA ASN A 107 14.02 7.80 7.54
C ASN A 107 14.43 6.81 6.44
N VAL A 108 15.64 6.22 6.58
CA VAL A 108 16.25 5.35 5.57
C VAL A 108 15.33 4.19 5.17
N MET A 109 14.61 3.59 6.14
CA MET A 109 13.72 2.44 5.87
C MET A 109 12.49 2.83 5.04
N GLU A 110 11.91 4.00 5.29
CA GLU A 110 10.78 4.49 4.48
C GLU A 110 11.25 4.85 3.06
N ALA A 111 12.38 5.53 2.94
CA ALA A 111 12.98 5.84 1.65
C ALA A 111 13.33 4.58 0.86
N ALA A 112 13.89 3.55 1.52
CA ALA A 112 14.18 2.27 0.91
C ALA A 112 12.90 1.56 0.43
N ARG A 113 11.83 1.63 1.23
CA ARG A 113 10.51 1.11 0.84
C ARG A 113 9.96 1.82 -0.40
N LEU A 114 9.95 3.14 -0.41
CA LEU A 114 9.47 3.94 -1.55
C LEU A 114 10.29 3.63 -2.81
N LYS A 115 11.61 3.64 -2.69
CA LYS A 115 12.51 3.35 -3.82
C LYS A 115 12.36 1.93 -4.35
N ARG A 116 12.11 0.97 -3.48
CA ARG A 116 11.82 -0.41 -3.88
C ARG A 116 10.60 -0.49 -4.78
N TYR A 117 9.48 0.13 -4.39
CA TYR A 117 8.28 0.12 -5.22
C TYR A 117 8.49 0.88 -6.53
N GLU A 118 9.17 2.04 -6.50
CA GLU A 118 9.53 2.79 -7.70
C GLU A 118 10.29 1.90 -8.70
N LEU A 119 11.42 1.31 -8.28
CA LEU A 119 12.24 0.45 -9.14
C LEU A 119 11.47 -0.76 -9.69
N MET A 120 10.65 -1.40 -8.85
CA MET A 120 9.87 -2.57 -9.26
C MET A 120 8.75 -2.19 -10.23
N THR A 121 8.02 -1.10 -9.97
CA THR A 121 6.95 -0.64 -10.87
C THR A 121 7.51 -0.17 -12.22
N ASP A 122 8.63 0.55 -12.22
CA ASP A 122 9.32 0.97 -13.45
C ASP A 122 9.79 -0.24 -14.26
N LYS A 123 10.29 -1.28 -13.59
CA LYS A 123 10.67 -2.52 -14.28
C LYS A 123 9.46 -3.24 -14.84
N CYS A 124 8.34 -3.31 -14.11
CA CYS A 124 7.09 -3.87 -14.63
C CYS A 124 6.61 -3.13 -15.88
N LEU A 125 6.64 -1.78 -15.87
CA LEU A 125 6.27 -0.96 -17.03
C LEU A 125 7.18 -1.26 -18.24
N LYS A 126 8.50 -1.33 -18.03
CA LYS A 126 9.47 -1.68 -19.10
C LYS A 126 9.27 -3.07 -19.68
N LEU A 127 8.69 -3.99 -18.89
CA LEU A 127 8.35 -5.35 -19.33
C LEU A 127 6.92 -5.45 -19.88
N ASN A 128 6.15 -4.36 -19.89
CA ASN A 128 4.73 -4.30 -20.21
C ASN A 128 3.87 -5.25 -19.34
N ILE A 129 4.24 -5.42 -18.08
CA ILE A 129 3.56 -6.27 -17.09
C ILE A 129 2.75 -5.41 -16.15
N GLN A 130 1.46 -5.69 -15.98
CA GLN A 130 0.53 -4.90 -15.18
C GLN A 130 0.41 -5.33 -13.72
N TYR A 131 0.92 -6.50 -13.35
CA TYR A 131 0.74 -7.12 -12.03
C TYR A 131 2.07 -7.32 -11.31
N LEU A 132 2.15 -6.82 -10.08
CA LEU A 132 3.26 -7.07 -9.15
C LEU A 132 2.72 -7.73 -7.89
N LEU A 133 3.10 -8.98 -7.63
CA LEU A 133 2.70 -9.72 -6.45
C LEU A 133 3.70 -9.49 -5.32
N THR A 134 3.19 -9.31 -4.09
CA THR A 134 4.00 -9.16 -2.88
C THR A 134 3.56 -10.13 -1.80
N ALA A 135 4.49 -10.61 -0.99
CA ALA A 135 4.30 -11.68 -0.03
C ALA A 135 3.81 -11.22 1.36
N HIS A 136 3.06 -10.12 1.44
CA HIS A 136 2.44 -9.71 2.70
C HIS A 136 1.39 -10.75 3.12
N HIS A 137 1.38 -11.08 4.41
CA HIS A 137 0.55 -12.13 4.98
C HIS A 137 -0.27 -11.62 6.17
N LEU A 138 -1.08 -12.49 6.78
CA LEU A 138 -2.01 -12.12 7.84
C LEU A 138 -1.30 -11.52 9.08
N ASP A 139 -0.15 -12.04 9.45
CA ASP A 139 0.59 -11.51 10.59
C ASP A 139 1.08 -10.07 10.32
N ASP A 140 1.50 -9.74 9.09
CA ASP A 140 1.81 -8.36 8.69
C ASP A 140 0.58 -7.44 8.75
N GLN A 141 -0.59 -7.98 8.39
CA GLN A 141 -1.85 -7.26 8.44
C GLN A 141 -2.20 -6.88 9.89
N ILE A 142 -2.05 -7.84 10.80
CA ILE A 142 -2.29 -7.66 12.24
C ILE A 142 -1.28 -6.68 12.84
N GLU A 143 0.01 -6.83 12.55
CA GLU A 143 1.05 -5.88 12.98
C GLU A 143 0.72 -4.46 12.54
N ASN A 144 0.37 -4.29 11.27
CA ASN A 144 0.02 -2.98 10.72
C ASN A 144 -1.25 -2.40 11.36
N PHE A 145 -2.25 -3.23 11.67
CA PHE A 145 -3.46 -2.81 12.39
C PHE A 145 -3.10 -2.23 13.77
N PHE A 146 -2.34 -2.96 14.60
CA PHE A 146 -1.95 -2.48 15.92
C PHE A 146 -1.04 -1.24 15.87
N MET A 147 -0.09 -1.20 14.94
CA MET A 147 0.73 0.00 14.74
C MET A 147 -0.10 1.25 14.41
N ARG A 148 -1.19 1.09 13.67
CA ARG A 148 -2.07 2.19 13.29
C ARG A 148 -3.07 2.53 14.41
N LEU A 149 -3.55 1.53 15.14
CA LEU A 149 -4.41 1.70 16.30
C LEU A 149 -3.71 2.55 17.38
N VAL A 150 -2.50 2.20 17.76
CA VAL A 150 -1.71 2.94 18.76
C VAL A 150 -1.38 4.37 18.30
N ARG A 151 -1.28 4.60 17.00
CA ARG A 151 -1.09 5.96 16.44
C ARG A 151 -2.39 6.77 16.32
N GLY A 152 -3.52 6.27 16.81
CA GLY A 152 -4.81 6.94 16.71
C GLY A 152 -5.32 7.10 15.27
N SER A 153 -5.00 6.16 14.38
CA SER A 153 -5.47 6.24 13.00
C SER A 153 -6.98 6.08 12.91
N GLY A 154 -7.64 6.89 12.09
CA GLY A 154 -9.06 6.74 11.77
C GLY A 154 -9.37 5.48 10.94
N LEU A 155 -10.63 5.33 10.54
CA LEU A 155 -11.16 4.15 9.83
C LEU A 155 -10.28 3.71 8.66
N LYS A 156 -9.94 4.62 7.75
CA LYS A 156 -9.07 4.35 6.59
C LYS A 156 -7.69 3.80 6.99
N GLY A 157 -7.17 4.22 8.12
CA GLY A 157 -5.92 3.69 8.66
C GLY A 157 -6.10 2.28 9.20
N LEU A 158 -7.15 2.05 10.00
CA LEU A 158 -7.42 0.76 10.64
C LEU A 158 -7.85 -0.32 9.66
N SER A 159 -8.44 0.01 8.52
CA SER A 159 -8.71 -0.94 7.43
C SER A 159 -7.44 -1.61 6.88
N SER A 160 -6.26 -1.12 7.32
CA SER A 160 -4.94 -1.75 7.13
C SER A 160 -4.53 -1.91 5.66
N MET A 161 -4.05 -3.08 5.21
CA MET A 161 -3.61 -3.27 3.83
C MET A 161 -4.71 -3.89 2.97
N SER A 162 -5.02 -3.26 1.84
CA SER A 162 -5.93 -3.86 0.85
C SER A 162 -5.25 -5.01 0.11
N LYS A 163 -6.05 -5.98 -0.38
CA LYS A 163 -5.55 -7.09 -1.21
C LYS A 163 -4.88 -6.60 -2.49
N SER A 164 -5.23 -5.42 -2.98
CA SER A 164 -4.71 -4.85 -4.21
C SER A 164 -4.72 -3.33 -4.17
N VAL A 165 -3.68 -2.71 -4.74
CA VAL A 165 -3.56 -1.25 -4.86
C VAL A 165 -2.89 -0.91 -6.19
N LYS A 166 -3.29 0.19 -6.83
CA LYS A 166 -2.61 0.69 -8.04
C LYS A 166 -1.48 1.64 -7.63
N MET A 167 -0.26 1.36 -8.05
CA MET A 167 0.93 2.18 -7.81
C MET A 167 1.66 2.41 -9.13
N ASN A 168 1.89 3.67 -9.50
CA ASN A 168 2.58 4.04 -10.75
C ASN A 168 2.04 3.31 -11.99
N GLY A 169 0.71 3.11 -12.08
CA GLY A 169 0.10 2.37 -13.18
C GLY A 169 0.07 0.84 -13.02
N ILE A 170 0.85 0.27 -12.10
CA ILE A 170 0.95 -1.17 -11.84
C ILE A 170 -0.02 -1.58 -10.72
N LYS A 171 -0.70 -2.71 -10.88
CA LYS A 171 -1.55 -3.33 -9.85
C LYS A 171 -0.69 -4.19 -8.92
N VAL A 172 -0.39 -3.66 -7.72
CA VAL A 172 0.31 -4.39 -6.67
C VAL A 172 -0.69 -5.23 -5.89
N THR A 173 -0.51 -6.55 -5.88
CA THR A 173 -1.44 -7.51 -5.24
C THR A 173 -0.77 -8.27 -4.10
N ARG A 174 -1.56 -8.72 -3.13
CA ARG A 174 -1.12 -9.42 -1.92
C ARG A 174 -1.90 -10.72 -1.75
N PRO A 175 -1.57 -11.76 -2.53
CA PRO A 175 -2.35 -13.00 -2.54
C PRO A 175 -2.24 -13.81 -1.24
N LEU A 176 -1.22 -13.56 -0.40
CA LEU A 176 -1.02 -14.26 0.86
C LEU A 176 -1.63 -13.55 2.09
N LEU A 177 -2.36 -12.45 1.90
CA LEU A 177 -2.80 -11.56 2.98
C LEU A 177 -3.71 -12.21 4.01
N GLU A 178 -4.39 -13.31 3.67
CA GLU A 178 -5.28 -14.06 4.56
C GLU A 178 -4.62 -15.29 5.19
N TYR A 179 -3.39 -15.63 4.78
CA TYR A 179 -2.67 -16.79 5.31
C TYR A 179 -1.73 -16.40 6.44
N GLN A 180 -1.65 -17.24 7.47
CA GLN A 180 -0.72 -17.06 8.59
C GLN A 180 0.70 -17.41 8.16
N LYS A 181 1.70 -16.72 8.74
CA LYS A 181 3.13 -17.00 8.50
C LYS A 181 3.49 -18.48 8.71
N LYS A 182 2.89 -19.16 9.71
CA LYS A 182 3.12 -20.59 9.95
C LYS A 182 2.74 -21.45 8.75
N SER A 183 1.65 -21.12 8.03
CA SER A 183 1.25 -21.83 6.81
C SER A 183 2.26 -21.62 5.67
N LEU A 184 2.82 -20.43 5.54
CA LEU A 184 3.87 -20.15 4.54
C LEU A 184 5.13 -21.00 4.81
N ILE A 185 5.55 -21.08 6.08
CA ILE A 185 6.71 -21.89 6.48
C ILE A 185 6.44 -23.39 6.23
N LYS A 186 5.19 -23.86 6.44
CA LYS A 186 4.82 -25.25 6.13
C LYS A 186 4.93 -25.57 4.64
N VAL A 187 4.54 -24.64 3.76
CA VAL A 187 4.75 -24.81 2.30
C VAL A 187 6.23 -25.00 1.98
N LEU A 188 7.12 -24.20 2.61
CA LEU A 188 8.56 -24.34 2.41
C LEU A 188 9.08 -25.70 2.94
N ALA A 189 8.57 -26.15 4.10
CA ALA A 189 8.94 -27.43 4.68
C ALA A 189 8.55 -28.61 3.76
N ASN A 190 7.33 -28.59 3.24
CA ASN A 190 6.82 -29.62 2.32
C ASN A 190 7.61 -29.68 1.00
N ASN A 191 8.26 -28.58 0.62
CA ASN A 191 9.11 -28.52 -0.59
C ASN A 191 10.62 -28.58 -0.26
N ASN A 192 11.02 -28.88 0.98
CA ASN A 192 12.42 -28.90 1.44
C ASN A 192 13.20 -27.62 1.07
N GLN A 193 12.50 -26.47 0.96
CA GLN A 193 13.07 -25.21 0.48
C GLN A 193 13.70 -24.43 1.63
N LYS A 194 15.04 -24.26 1.61
CA LYS A 194 15.75 -23.33 2.50
C LYS A 194 15.45 -21.89 2.12
N TYR A 195 15.59 -20.98 3.08
CA TYR A 195 15.36 -19.54 2.88
C TYR A 195 16.39 -18.69 3.61
N ILE A 196 16.54 -17.43 3.20
CA ILE A 196 17.42 -16.46 3.84
C ILE A 196 16.81 -16.00 5.16
N GLN A 197 17.59 -16.11 6.24
CA GLN A 197 17.24 -15.55 7.55
C GLN A 197 17.89 -14.19 7.70
N ASP A 198 17.11 -13.12 7.61
CA ASP A 198 17.58 -11.76 7.81
C ASP A 198 17.79 -11.50 9.32
N PRO A 199 19.01 -11.21 9.78
CA PRO A 199 19.29 -10.92 11.19
C PRO A 199 18.51 -9.72 11.73
N SER A 200 18.13 -8.78 10.89
CA SER A 200 17.36 -7.60 11.30
C SER A 200 15.93 -7.93 11.74
N ASN A 201 15.45 -9.15 11.48
CA ASN A 201 14.12 -9.60 11.93
C ASN A 201 14.02 -9.79 13.45
N ASP A 202 15.14 -9.82 14.16
CA ASP A 202 15.21 -10.04 15.61
C ASP A 202 15.64 -8.77 16.38
N ASP A 203 15.95 -7.65 15.69
CA ASP A 203 16.42 -6.42 16.31
C ASP A 203 15.25 -5.58 16.85
N SER A 204 15.10 -5.54 18.18
CA SER A 204 14.05 -4.81 18.92
C SER A 204 14.04 -3.27 18.72
N LYS A 205 15.04 -2.70 18.06
CA LYS A 205 15.03 -1.28 17.65
C LYS A 205 13.91 -0.96 16.66
N TYR A 206 13.40 -1.96 15.96
CA TYR A 206 12.32 -1.76 15.00
C TYR A 206 10.94 -1.91 15.64
N ASP A 207 10.06 -0.94 15.42
CA ASP A 207 8.69 -0.90 15.93
C ASP A 207 7.95 -2.24 15.73
N ARG A 208 8.06 -2.85 14.55
CA ARG A 208 7.38 -4.11 14.22
C ARG A 208 7.72 -5.26 15.15
N ILE A 209 8.96 -5.35 15.62
CA ILE A 209 9.37 -6.43 16.52
C ILE A 209 8.75 -6.24 17.89
N ARG A 210 8.69 -4.98 18.37
CA ARG A 210 7.97 -4.65 19.62
C ARG A 210 6.50 -5.02 19.53
N TYR A 211 5.85 -4.68 18.40
CA TYR A 211 4.45 -5.05 18.18
C TYR A 211 4.22 -6.55 18.08
N ARG A 212 5.15 -7.34 17.48
CA ARG A 212 5.07 -8.81 17.48
C ARG A 212 5.06 -9.39 18.88
N LYS A 213 5.92 -8.89 19.77
CA LYS A 213 5.94 -9.32 21.17
C LYS A 213 4.65 -8.97 21.88
N LEU A 214 4.14 -7.74 21.72
CA LEU A 214 2.86 -7.31 22.26
C LEU A 214 1.70 -8.19 21.76
N ILE A 215 1.62 -8.42 20.46
CA ILE A 215 0.60 -9.28 19.85
C ILE A 215 0.71 -10.71 20.35
N GLY A 216 1.92 -11.22 20.61
CA GLY A 216 2.15 -12.51 21.25
C GLY A 216 1.44 -12.62 22.61
N GLY A 217 1.69 -11.66 23.52
CA GLY A 217 1.01 -11.60 24.80
C GLY A 217 -0.51 -11.48 24.69
N LEU A 218 -1.01 -10.67 23.74
CA LEU A 218 -2.46 -10.60 23.51
C LEU A 218 -3.07 -11.92 23.01
N ILE A 219 -2.30 -12.70 22.24
CA ILE A 219 -2.75 -14.04 21.80
C ILE A 219 -2.84 -14.99 22.99
N ASP A 220 -1.89 -14.94 23.91
CA ASP A 220 -1.89 -15.72 25.13
C ASP A 220 -3.09 -15.34 26.03
N GLU A 221 -3.53 -14.09 26.00
CA GLU A 221 -4.75 -13.57 26.64
C GLU A 221 -6.05 -13.82 25.83
N GLY A 222 -5.99 -14.61 24.74
CA GLY A 222 -7.16 -15.03 23.98
C GLY A 222 -7.43 -14.27 22.68
N LEU A 223 -6.56 -13.35 22.24
CA LEU A 223 -6.70 -12.69 20.94
C LEU A 223 -6.69 -13.72 19.81
N ASN A 224 -7.79 -13.83 19.09
CA ASN A 224 -7.91 -14.74 17.95
C ASN A 224 -7.60 -14.00 16.63
N LYS A 225 -6.53 -14.44 15.94
CA LYS A 225 -6.10 -13.84 14.66
C LYS A 225 -7.18 -13.89 13.57
N LYS A 226 -7.98 -14.96 13.51
CA LYS A 226 -9.07 -15.08 12.52
C LYS A 226 -10.19 -14.09 12.80
N ARG A 227 -10.57 -13.92 14.08
CA ARG A 227 -11.58 -12.92 14.47
C ARG A 227 -11.09 -11.50 14.18
N LEU A 228 -9.82 -11.21 14.47
CA LEU A 228 -9.23 -9.91 14.16
C LEU A 228 -9.16 -9.66 12.66
N ASN A 229 -8.81 -10.67 11.85
CA ASN A 229 -8.86 -10.53 10.40
C ASN A 229 -10.27 -10.21 9.90
N LYS A 230 -11.29 -10.89 10.45
CA LYS A 230 -12.69 -10.59 10.12
C LYS A 230 -13.07 -9.15 10.45
N LEU A 231 -12.62 -8.64 11.60
CA LEU A 231 -12.81 -7.22 11.97
C LEU A 231 -12.16 -6.30 10.92
N ILE A 232 -10.90 -6.55 10.55
CA ILE A 232 -10.19 -5.74 9.54
C ILE A 232 -10.93 -5.78 8.18
N LEU A 233 -11.44 -6.93 7.77
CA LEU A 233 -12.22 -7.06 6.54
C LEU A 233 -13.53 -6.26 6.61
N ASN A 234 -14.23 -6.28 7.75
CA ASN A 234 -15.43 -5.48 7.96
C ASN A 234 -15.10 -3.97 7.89
N LEU A 235 -14.00 -3.53 8.51
CA LEU A 235 -13.55 -2.14 8.42
C LEU A 235 -13.23 -1.73 6.97
N ASN A 236 -12.66 -2.63 6.16
CA ASN A 236 -12.45 -2.40 4.73
C ASN A 236 -13.78 -2.20 3.99
N GLN A 237 -14.78 -3.05 4.25
CA GLN A 237 -16.10 -2.92 3.62
C GLN A 237 -16.78 -1.60 3.98
N VAL A 238 -16.68 -1.17 5.24
CA VAL A 238 -17.19 0.15 5.69
C VAL A 238 -16.45 1.28 4.98
N ASP A 239 -15.10 1.19 4.88
CA ASP A 239 -14.31 2.20 4.17
C ASP A 239 -14.68 2.28 2.68
N ASP A 240 -14.93 1.15 2.03
CA ASP A 240 -15.38 1.09 0.63
C ASP A 240 -16.76 1.75 0.45
N ALA A 241 -17.71 1.52 1.38
CA ALA A 241 -19.02 2.16 1.35
C ALA A 241 -18.92 3.69 1.52
N ILE A 242 -18.07 4.14 2.46
CA ILE A 242 -17.83 5.57 2.65
C ILE A 242 -17.11 6.17 1.44
N ASN A 243 -16.17 5.46 0.81
CA ASN A 243 -15.49 5.90 -0.41
C ASN A 243 -16.50 6.06 -1.56
N TYR A 244 -17.43 5.12 -1.73
CA TYR A 244 -18.51 5.25 -2.71
C TYR A 244 -19.37 6.49 -2.46
N SER A 245 -19.81 6.71 -1.22
CA SER A 245 -20.55 7.90 -0.82
C SER A 245 -19.75 9.20 -1.02
N THR A 246 -18.43 9.14 -0.80
CA THR A 246 -17.54 10.28 -1.03
C THR A 246 -17.46 10.66 -2.50
N ILE A 247 -17.32 9.67 -3.40
CA ILE A 247 -17.27 9.92 -4.86
C ILE A 247 -18.57 10.61 -5.30
N ASN A 248 -19.72 10.08 -4.88
CA ASN A 248 -21.02 10.69 -5.20
C ASN A 248 -21.16 12.11 -4.63
N SER A 249 -20.60 12.35 -3.44
CA SER A 249 -20.57 13.69 -2.83
C SER A 249 -19.68 14.66 -3.60
N ILE A 250 -18.51 14.21 -4.06
CA ILE A 250 -17.59 15.01 -4.88
C ILE A 250 -18.27 15.43 -6.17
N ASP A 251 -18.89 14.50 -6.89
CA ASP A 251 -19.56 14.76 -8.17
C ASP A 251 -20.67 15.82 -8.04
N ARG A 252 -21.36 15.86 -6.88
CA ARG A 252 -22.43 16.83 -6.59
C ARG A 252 -21.94 18.14 -6.01
N THR A 253 -20.80 18.13 -5.35
CA THR A 253 -20.33 19.26 -4.52
C THR A 253 -19.27 20.08 -5.23
N ILE A 254 -18.46 19.47 -6.11
CA ILE A 254 -17.26 20.09 -6.67
C ILE A 254 -17.43 20.40 -8.14
N SER A 255 -17.10 21.64 -8.52
CA SER A 255 -16.96 22.10 -9.90
C SER A 255 -15.66 22.88 -10.08
N GLN A 256 -15.32 23.18 -11.32
CA GLN A 256 -14.20 24.06 -11.65
C GLN A 256 -14.69 25.27 -12.46
N ASN A 257 -14.14 26.44 -12.18
CA ASN A 257 -14.37 27.60 -12.99
C ASN A 257 -13.45 27.64 -14.23
N LYS A 258 -13.68 28.61 -15.11
CA LYS A 258 -12.88 28.82 -16.34
C LYS A 258 -11.35 29.03 -16.10
N TYR A 259 -10.97 29.40 -14.90
CA TYR A 259 -9.57 29.60 -14.49
C TYR A 259 -8.95 28.36 -13.81
N GLY A 260 -9.69 27.23 -13.73
CA GLY A 260 -9.22 26.00 -13.10
C GLY A 260 -9.29 25.99 -11.57
N HIS A 261 -9.87 27.02 -10.93
CA HIS A 261 -10.08 27.03 -9.49
C HIS A 261 -11.23 26.09 -9.11
N ILE A 262 -11.09 25.42 -7.98
CA ILE A 262 -12.13 24.54 -7.46
C ILE A 262 -13.20 25.36 -6.76
N ILE A 263 -14.44 25.04 -7.07
CA ILE A 263 -15.64 25.60 -6.43
C ILE A 263 -16.35 24.45 -5.71
N ILE A 264 -16.58 24.63 -4.41
CA ILE A 264 -17.35 23.70 -3.58
C ILE A 264 -18.73 24.33 -3.33
N ASP A 265 -19.82 23.65 -3.67
CA ASP A 265 -21.17 24.08 -3.28
C ASP A 265 -21.27 24.07 -1.74
N ARG A 266 -21.37 25.28 -1.16
CA ARG A 266 -21.36 25.42 0.30
C ARG A 266 -22.57 24.80 0.96
N LYS A 267 -23.77 24.99 0.38
CA LYS A 267 -25.02 24.47 0.94
C LYS A 267 -25.02 22.94 0.98
N PHE A 268 -24.54 22.31 -0.07
CA PHE A 268 -24.44 20.86 -0.15
C PHE A 268 -23.33 20.34 0.78
N PHE A 269 -22.15 20.95 0.77
CA PHE A 269 -21.01 20.57 1.61
C PHE A 269 -21.36 20.60 3.10
N LEU A 270 -22.02 21.66 3.59
CA LEU A 270 -22.38 21.79 4.99
C LEU A 270 -23.42 20.76 5.48
N LYS A 271 -24.18 20.17 4.57
CA LYS A 271 -25.13 19.09 4.87
C LYS A 271 -24.49 17.71 4.94
N LEU A 272 -23.26 17.57 4.45
CA LEU A 272 -22.56 16.28 4.49
C LEU A 272 -22.17 15.92 5.91
N PRO A 273 -22.22 14.63 6.31
CA PRO A 273 -21.59 14.14 7.52
C PRO A 273 -20.11 14.56 7.61
N LYS A 274 -19.58 14.80 8.81
CA LYS A 274 -18.19 15.26 9.02
C LYS A 274 -17.15 14.39 8.31
N GLU A 275 -17.30 13.08 8.29
CA GLU A 275 -16.39 12.17 7.59
C GLU A 275 -16.39 12.40 6.07
N LEU A 276 -17.55 12.66 5.46
CA LEU A 276 -17.63 12.99 4.04
C LEU A 276 -17.05 14.38 3.75
N GLN A 277 -17.30 15.38 4.61
CA GLN A 277 -16.64 16.69 4.50
C GLN A 277 -15.11 16.54 4.55
N PHE A 278 -14.60 15.72 5.48
CA PHE A 278 -13.17 15.43 5.61
C PHE A 278 -12.59 14.83 4.32
N ARG A 279 -13.25 13.81 3.75
CA ARG A 279 -12.79 13.15 2.53
C ARG A 279 -12.87 14.03 1.29
N VAL A 280 -13.91 14.85 1.18
CA VAL A 280 -14.04 15.85 0.11
C VAL A 280 -12.90 16.86 0.17
N LEU A 281 -12.59 17.41 1.35
CA LEU A 281 -11.47 18.33 1.51
C LEU A 281 -10.12 17.67 1.27
N LEU A 282 -9.91 16.46 1.77
CA LEU A 282 -8.69 15.69 1.52
C LEU A 282 -8.50 15.45 0.02
N PHE A 283 -9.57 15.16 -0.71
CA PHE A 283 -9.58 15.04 -2.15
C PHE A 283 -9.14 16.35 -2.82
N VAL A 284 -9.77 17.48 -2.47
CA VAL A 284 -9.44 18.80 -3.00
C VAL A 284 -7.96 19.14 -2.77
N LEU A 285 -7.48 18.92 -1.56
CA LEU A 285 -6.09 19.21 -1.17
C LEU A 285 -5.08 18.34 -1.93
N ASN A 286 -5.36 17.05 -2.11
CA ASN A 286 -4.46 16.14 -2.82
C ASN A 286 -4.41 16.39 -4.33
N ASN A 287 -5.49 16.92 -4.92
CA ASN A 287 -5.55 17.18 -6.36
C ASN A 287 -4.99 18.54 -6.76
N ASN A 288 -4.89 19.42 -5.80
CA ASN A 288 -4.38 20.77 -6.04
C ASN A 288 -2.85 20.89 -5.92
N GLU A 289 -2.12 19.80 -5.64
CA GLU A 289 -0.67 19.81 -5.44
C GLU A 289 0.11 19.01 -6.49
N SER A 290 1.23 19.57 -6.94
CA SER A 290 2.21 18.90 -7.79
C SER A 290 3.09 17.88 -7.04
N LYS A 291 3.21 18.00 -5.72
CA LYS A 291 3.92 17.06 -4.84
C LYS A 291 3.02 16.74 -3.65
N LYS A 292 2.66 15.45 -3.49
CA LYS A 292 1.87 14.95 -2.37
C LYS A 292 2.64 15.15 -1.05
N LYS A 293 2.31 16.19 -0.29
CA LYS A 293 2.70 16.32 1.11
C LYS A 293 1.66 15.66 1.98
N ARG A 294 2.11 14.91 3.00
CA ARG A 294 1.21 14.34 4.00
C ARG A 294 0.53 15.46 4.80
N ILE A 295 -0.78 15.59 4.66
CA ILE A 295 -1.58 16.54 5.41
C ILE A 295 -2.01 15.87 6.72
N LYS A 296 -1.86 16.59 7.85
CA LYS A 296 -2.32 16.10 9.15
C LYS A 296 -3.85 16.12 9.20
N SER A 297 -4.46 15.06 9.70
CA SER A 297 -5.92 14.95 9.83
C SER A 297 -6.52 16.08 10.68
N GLU A 298 -5.84 16.46 11.78
CA GLU A 298 -6.22 17.58 12.65
C GLU A 298 -6.38 18.89 11.87
N SER A 299 -5.47 19.18 10.92
CA SER A 299 -5.53 20.40 10.12
C SER A 299 -6.77 20.43 9.21
N ILE A 300 -7.21 19.27 8.71
CA ILE A 300 -8.44 19.17 7.91
C ILE A 300 -9.68 19.33 8.80
N LEU A 301 -9.67 18.77 10.00
CA LEU A 301 -10.76 18.93 10.95
C LEU A 301 -10.94 20.40 11.36
N ILE A 302 -9.85 21.10 11.67
CA ILE A 302 -9.86 22.55 11.91
C ILE A 302 -10.42 23.31 10.70
N LEU A 303 -10.01 22.94 9.49
CA LEU A 303 -10.56 23.56 8.28
C LEU A 303 -12.06 23.34 8.14
N ILE A 304 -12.57 22.15 8.48
CA ILE A 304 -14.02 21.87 8.47
C ILE A 304 -14.74 22.81 9.42
N ASP A 305 -14.27 22.98 10.66
CA ASP A 305 -14.89 23.85 11.64
C ASP A 305 -14.86 25.32 11.18
N ILE A 306 -13.77 25.77 10.57
CA ILE A 306 -13.65 27.11 9.97
C ILE A 306 -14.66 27.32 8.82
N LEU A 307 -14.81 26.33 7.92
CA LEU A 307 -15.74 26.43 6.79
C LEU A 307 -17.21 26.38 7.21
N ASN A 308 -17.50 25.74 8.35
CA ASN A 308 -18.82 25.74 8.96
C ASN A 308 -19.15 27.07 9.65
N SER A 309 -18.14 27.84 10.08
CA SER A 309 -18.36 29.18 10.69
C SER A 309 -18.79 30.20 9.65
N PRO A 310 -19.83 31.03 9.92
CA PRO A 310 -20.23 32.10 9.01
C PRO A 310 -19.25 33.29 9.01
N ASP A 311 -18.47 33.47 10.08
CA ASP A 311 -17.67 34.66 10.34
C ASP A 311 -16.31 34.64 9.64
N ILE A 312 -15.77 33.46 9.39
CA ILE A 312 -14.44 33.30 8.81
C ILE A 312 -14.51 33.27 7.29
N LYS A 313 -14.05 34.38 6.67
CA LYS A 313 -14.13 34.56 5.22
C LYS A 313 -13.00 33.89 4.46
N ARG A 314 -11.81 33.70 5.06
CA ARG A 314 -10.62 33.16 4.37
C ARG A 314 -9.78 32.29 5.30
N HIS A 315 -9.24 31.20 4.77
CA HIS A 315 -8.26 30.37 5.47
C HIS A 315 -7.30 29.73 4.47
N THR A 316 -6.03 29.55 4.86
CA THR A 316 -5.02 28.91 4.02
C THR A 316 -4.56 27.61 4.64
N LEU A 317 -4.66 26.52 3.89
CA LEU A 317 -4.13 25.21 4.27
C LEU A 317 -3.37 24.60 3.09
N ASN A 318 -2.14 24.16 3.35
CA ASN A 318 -1.31 23.45 2.39
C ASN A 318 -1.22 24.18 1.02
N LYS A 319 -0.89 25.48 1.03
CA LYS A 319 -0.83 26.38 -0.14
C LYS A 319 -2.13 26.53 -0.93
N ASN A 320 -3.25 26.14 -0.36
CA ASN A 320 -4.57 26.39 -0.91
C ASN A 320 -5.29 27.43 -0.08
N LEU A 321 -5.78 28.48 -0.71
CA LEU A 321 -6.59 29.51 -0.10
C LEU A 321 -8.07 29.15 -0.26
N PHE A 322 -8.74 28.93 0.85
CA PHE A 322 -10.20 28.74 0.92
C PHE A 322 -10.87 30.08 1.18
N ILE A 323 -11.77 30.46 0.29
CA ILE A 323 -12.56 31.70 0.43
C ILE A 323 -14.02 31.31 0.59
N ASN A 324 -14.55 31.55 1.79
CA ASN A 324 -15.92 31.25 2.14
C ASN A 324 -16.85 32.37 1.60
N LYS A 325 -17.79 32.00 0.73
CA LYS A 325 -18.81 32.88 0.16
C LYS A 325 -20.20 32.38 0.53
N LYS A 326 -21.23 33.19 0.32
CA LYS A 326 -22.62 32.90 0.65
C LYS A 326 -23.09 31.53 0.11
N HIS A 327 -22.81 31.24 -1.14
CA HIS A 327 -23.30 30.05 -1.83
C HIS A 327 -22.21 29.02 -2.14
N ASN A 328 -20.95 29.40 -2.12
CA ASN A 328 -19.85 28.51 -2.46
C ASN A 328 -18.57 28.79 -1.66
N ILE A 329 -17.67 27.79 -1.64
CA ILE A 329 -16.31 27.93 -1.13
C ILE A 329 -15.40 27.88 -2.35
N LEU A 330 -14.69 28.95 -2.62
CA LEU A 330 -13.70 29.00 -3.69
C LEU A 330 -12.34 28.56 -3.15
N VAL A 331 -11.73 27.57 -3.80
CA VAL A 331 -10.39 27.09 -3.45
C VAL A 331 -9.42 27.52 -4.52
N VAL A 332 -8.53 28.44 -4.15
CA VAL A 332 -7.49 28.97 -5.01
C VAL A 332 -6.15 28.42 -4.61
N ARG A 333 -5.43 27.86 -5.54
CA ARG A 333 -4.07 27.41 -5.31
C ARG A 333 -3.13 28.59 -5.20
N GLU A 334 -2.51 28.80 -4.06
CA GLU A 334 -1.39 29.72 -3.90
C GLU A 334 -0.13 29.06 -4.45
N VAL A 335 0.17 29.30 -5.73
CA VAL A 335 1.50 29.06 -6.26
C VAL A 335 2.29 30.33 -5.94
N GLY A 336 3.29 30.23 -5.04
CA GLY A 336 4.10 31.37 -4.67
C GLY A 336 4.55 32.15 -5.92
N ARG A 337 4.20 33.45 -6.00
CA ARG A 337 4.55 34.49 -6.99
C ARG A 337 4.59 34.14 -8.49
N ILE A 338 4.07 32.97 -8.92
CA ILE A 338 3.99 32.60 -10.33
C ILE A 338 2.64 33.05 -10.86
N LYS A 339 2.68 34.03 -11.77
CA LYS A 339 1.51 34.47 -12.57
C LYS A 339 1.04 33.26 -13.39
N PHE A 340 -0.22 32.85 -13.23
CA PHE A 340 -0.85 31.83 -14.07
C PHE A 340 -0.81 32.28 -15.54
N LYS A 341 -0.11 31.53 -16.37
CA LYS A 341 -0.04 31.81 -17.82
C LYS A 341 -0.98 30.96 -18.67
N GLU A 342 -1.53 29.85 -18.15
CA GLU A 342 -2.43 29.04 -18.97
C GLU A 342 -3.55 28.38 -18.13
N PRO A 343 -4.79 28.27 -18.68
CA PRO A 343 -5.83 27.44 -18.10
C PRO A 343 -5.39 25.97 -18.21
N ILE A 344 -5.53 25.23 -17.13
CA ILE A 344 -5.28 23.79 -17.12
C ILE A 344 -6.24 23.17 -18.15
N LYS A 345 -5.69 22.70 -19.30
CA LYS A 345 -6.45 21.96 -20.30
C LYS A 345 -7.24 20.86 -19.60
N LYS A 346 -8.55 20.76 -19.88
CA LYS A 346 -9.42 19.67 -19.46
C LYS A 346 -8.83 18.33 -19.93
N LYS A 347 -7.91 17.76 -19.19
CA LYS A 347 -7.68 16.31 -19.23
C LYS A 347 -8.88 15.73 -18.51
N ASN A 348 -9.60 14.83 -19.15
CA ASN A 348 -10.68 14.07 -18.56
C ASN A 348 -10.23 13.55 -17.20
N PHE A 349 -10.67 14.21 -16.15
CA PHE A 349 -10.41 13.80 -14.80
C PHE A 349 -11.24 12.54 -14.55
N ILE A 350 -10.62 11.39 -14.67
CA ILE A 350 -11.21 10.15 -14.21
C ILE A 350 -11.03 10.13 -12.70
N TRP A 351 -11.98 10.74 -12.01
CA TRP A 351 -12.07 10.84 -10.55
C TRP A 351 -11.89 9.50 -9.82
N LYS A 352 -12.22 8.39 -10.48
CA LYS A 352 -12.08 7.03 -9.99
C LYS A 352 -10.65 6.57 -9.71
N ASP A 353 -9.64 7.17 -10.37
CA ASP A 353 -8.25 6.73 -10.21
C ASP A 353 -7.53 7.33 -9.00
N ILE A 354 -8.07 8.39 -8.40
CA ILE A 354 -7.43 9.11 -7.31
C ILE A 354 -7.67 8.41 -5.95
N TYR A 355 -8.80 7.73 -5.78
CA TYR A 355 -9.09 6.95 -4.58
C TYR A 355 -8.43 5.57 -4.54
N LYS A 356 -7.88 5.10 -5.67
CA LYS A 356 -7.17 3.81 -5.75
C LYS A 356 -5.68 3.88 -5.39
N ILE A 357 -5.16 5.06 -5.02
CA ILE A 357 -3.72 5.32 -4.83
C ILE A 357 -3.37 5.50 -3.34
N ASN A 358 -4.01 4.84 -2.40
CA ASN A 358 -3.48 4.83 -1.03
C ASN A 358 -3.56 3.46 -0.40
#